data_327ee36a24ce1cc4683d2bd36f631a09
#
_entry.id   327ee36a24ce1cc4683d2bd36f631a09
#
_cell.length_a   1.000
_cell.length_b   1.000
_cell.length_c   1.000
_cell.angle_alpha   90.00
_cell.angle_beta   90.00
_cell.angle_gamma   90.00
#
_symmetry.space_group_name_H-M   'P 1'
#
loop_
_entity.id
_entity.type
_entity.pdbx_description
1 polymer ?
#
loop_
_entity_poly.entity_id
_entity_poly.type
_entity_poly.pdbx_seq_one_letter_code
_entity_poly.pdbx_strand_id
1 'polypeptide(L)'
;MHKLIIVFFLTAALLPIASFAAGSQPVAVIDTTAGKMTCTLFSDKAPIGVANFIGLSEGTKDWTSPVTHQKKHGVPLYDGTIFHRVIPNFMIQGGDPLGTGTGDPGYQFKNETSSDLKFDRPGRLAYANAGPDTNGSQFFITEVPYPSLNGGYTIFGQCDDASVAIVKQIARMGRDSNDRPFRPVKINHITIEHGGSATKTSAANATSK
;
A
#
# COMPACT_ATOMS: atom_id res chain seq x y z
N MET A 1 76.95 12.98 20.76
CA MET A 1 75.85 13.50 19.88
C MET A 1 74.80 12.42 19.77
N HIS A 2 73.75 12.49 20.64
CA HIS A 2 72.66 11.50 20.64
C HIS A 2 71.51 12.07 19.84
N LYS A 3 71.12 11.38 18.76
CA LYS A 3 69.94 11.73 17.96
C LYS A 3 68.70 11.08 18.58
N LEU A 4 67.79 11.91 19.09
CA LEU A 4 66.49 11.54 19.59
C LEU A 4 65.53 11.30 18.39
N ILE A 5 65.07 10.08 18.19
CA ILE A 5 64.06 9.75 17.17
C ILE A 5 62.68 9.79 17.84
N ILE A 6 61.88 10.79 17.50
CA ILE A 6 60.49 10.93 17.95
C ILE A 6 59.62 10.14 16.96
N VAL A 7 59.04 9.04 17.44
CA VAL A 7 58.04 8.24 16.69
C VAL A 7 56.65 8.79 17.00
N PHE A 8 56.03 9.40 15.99
CA PHE A 8 54.64 9.84 16.04
C PHE A 8 53.72 8.63 15.84
N PHE A 9 53.00 8.21 16.90
CA PHE A 9 51.89 7.28 16.74
C PHE A 9 50.65 8.03 16.28
N LEU A 10 50.27 7.79 14.98
CA LEU A 10 49.02 8.27 14.41
C LEU A 10 47.88 7.34 14.85
N THR A 11 47.13 7.69 15.89
CA THR A 11 45.94 6.97 16.29
C THR A 11 44.80 7.32 15.31
N ALA A 12 44.47 6.39 14.42
CA ALA A 12 43.29 6.49 13.57
C ALA A 12 42.04 6.29 14.43
N ALA A 13 41.29 7.35 14.69
CA ALA A 13 40.00 7.29 15.33
C ALA A 13 38.98 6.67 14.34
N LEU A 14 38.58 5.43 14.55
CA LEU A 14 37.42 4.84 13.87
C LEU A 14 36.16 5.56 14.35
N LEU A 15 35.60 6.43 13.50
CA LEU A 15 34.26 6.95 13.72
C LEU A 15 33.24 5.82 13.49
N PRO A 16 32.28 5.63 14.41
CA PRO A 16 31.22 4.66 14.18
C PRO A 16 30.37 5.11 12.99
N ILE A 17 30.30 4.29 11.95
CA ILE A 17 29.35 4.47 10.85
C ILE A 17 27.97 4.23 11.47
N ALA A 18 27.21 5.29 11.70
CA ALA A 18 25.82 5.20 12.07
C ALA A 18 25.08 4.48 10.93
N SER A 19 24.78 3.20 11.14
CA SER A 19 23.87 2.46 10.28
C SER A 19 22.49 3.09 10.45
N PHE A 20 22.06 3.88 9.46
CA PHE A 20 20.65 4.27 9.37
C PHE A 20 19.85 2.99 9.20
N ALA A 21 19.15 2.58 10.25
CA ALA A 21 18.14 1.54 10.13
C ALA A 21 17.15 1.99 9.06
N ALA A 22 17.04 1.23 7.98
CA ALA A 22 15.99 1.45 6.99
C ALA A 22 14.65 1.45 7.75
N GLY A 23 13.92 2.57 7.73
CA GLY A 23 12.64 2.71 8.41
C GLY A 23 11.73 1.56 7.95
N SER A 24 10.98 0.96 8.89
CA SER A 24 10.05 -0.11 8.55
C SER A 24 8.99 0.43 7.56
N GLN A 25 8.67 -0.36 6.55
CA GLN A 25 7.67 -0.02 5.54
C GLN A 25 6.30 0.22 6.22
N PRO A 26 5.50 1.20 5.77
CA PRO A 26 4.15 1.38 6.28
C PRO A 26 3.29 0.15 5.98
N VAL A 27 2.31 -0.09 6.84
CA VAL A 27 1.35 -1.19 6.68
C VAL A 27 -0.06 -0.60 6.57
N ALA A 28 -0.80 -1.03 5.57
CA ALA A 28 -2.22 -0.70 5.41
C ALA A 28 -3.08 -1.84 5.94
N VAL A 29 -4.00 -1.52 6.85
CA VAL A 29 -5.04 -2.43 7.32
C VAL A 29 -6.35 -1.99 6.68
N ILE A 30 -6.80 -2.73 5.66
CA ILE A 30 -8.02 -2.46 4.90
C ILE A 30 -9.17 -3.21 5.58
N ASP A 31 -9.96 -2.50 6.38
CA ASP A 31 -11.14 -3.04 7.05
C ASP A 31 -12.32 -3.07 6.08
N THR A 32 -12.91 -4.24 5.88
CA THR A 32 -14.00 -4.44 4.93
C THR A 32 -15.17 -5.22 5.55
N THR A 33 -16.30 -5.21 4.88
CA THR A 33 -17.46 -6.04 5.28
C THR A 33 -17.22 -7.55 5.12
N ALA A 34 -16.10 -7.96 4.50
CA ALA A 34 -15.71 -9.38 4.35
C ALA A 34 -14.54 -9.79 5.26
N GLY A 35 -13.98 -8.85 6.03
CA GLY A 35 -12.81 -9.04 6.90
C GLY A 35 -11.73 -8.00 6.68
N LYS A 36 -10.66 -8.09 7.48
CA LYS A 36 -9.53 -7.18 7.43
C LYS A 36 -8.41 -7.77 6.58
N MET A 37 -7.86 -6.97 5.68
CA MET A 37 -6.70 -7.31 4.87
C MET A 37 -5.53 -6.43 5.27
N THR A 38 -4.36 -7.04 5.49
CA THR A 38 -3.12 -6.37 5.91
C THR A 38 -2.11 -6.42 4.78
N CYS A 39 -1.61 -5.26 4.37
CA CYS A 39 -0.70 -5.14 3.24
C CYS A 39 0.49 -4.23 3.60
N THR A 40 1.71 -4.72 3.42
CA THR A 40 2.93 -3.90 3.51
C THR A 40 3.04 -3.03 2.28
N LEU A 41 3.31 -1.73 2.46
CA LEU A 41 3.44 -0.76 1.37
C LEU A 41 4.93 -0.53 1.02
N PHE A 42 5.28 -0.50 -0.25
CA PHE A 42 6.65 -0.41 -0.76
C PHE A 42 7.07 1.05 -1.04
N SER A 43 7.27 1.84 0.02
CA SER A 43 7.62 3.27 -0.09
C SER A 43 8.93 3.54 -0.80
N ASP A 44 9.85 2.58 -0.80
CA ASP A 44 11.15 2.65 -1.48
C ASP A 44 11.06 2.32 -2.98
N LYS A 45 10.01 1.63 -3.42
CA LYS A 45 9.83 1.16 -4.80
C LYS A 45 8.76 1.96 -5.57
N ALA A 46 7.75 2.44 -4.88
CA ALA A 46 6.65 3.21 -5.44
C ALA A 46 6.28 4.39 -4.53
N PRO A 47 7.22 5.33 -4.28
CA PRO A 47 7.02 6.42 -3.33
C PRO A 47 5.82 7.31 -3.64
N ILE A 48 5.55 7.62 -4.91
CA ILE A 48 4.41 8.45 -5.32
C ILE A 48 3.09 7.68 -5.08
N GLY A 49 3.04 6.43 -5.51
CA GLY A 49 1.87 5.56 -5.33
C GLY A 49 1.56 5.33 -3.85
N VAL A 50 2.56 5.03 -3.03
CA VAL A 50 2.38 4.84 -1.59
C VAL A 50 1.92 6.13 -0.92
N ALA A 51 2.56 7.27 -1.19
CA ALA A 51 2.15 8.56 -0.63
C ALA A 51 0.72 8.93 -1.05
N ASN A 52 0.34 8.64 -2.30
CA ASN A 52 -1.01 8.84 -2.80
C ASN A 52 -2.03 7.97 -2.05
N PHE A 53 -1.74 6.67 -1.91
CA PHE A 53 -2.64 5.74 -1.21
C PHE A 53 -2.83 6.12 0.26
N ILE A 54 -1.73 6.41 0.97
CA ILE A 54 -1.76 6.88 2.37
C ILE A 54 -2.59 8.15 2.49
N GLY A 55 -2.28 9.16 1.68
CA GLY A 55 -2.97 10.45 1.76
C GLY A 55 -4.47 10.36 1.48
N LEU A 56 -4.90 9.51 0.54
CA LEU A 56 -6.31 9.25 0.25
C LEU A 56 -6.98 8.42 1.35
N SER A 57 -6.25 7.50 1.99
CA SER A 57 -6.73 6.68 3.11
C SER A 57 -6.97 7.51 4.37
N GLU A 58 -6.06 8.43 4.68
CA GLU A 58 -6.11 9.29 5.87
C GLU A 58 -6.88 10.60 5.66
N GLY A 59 -7.23 10.92 4.41
CA GLY A 59 -7.85 12.21 4.06
C GLY A 59 -6.86 13.38 4.07
N THR A 60 -5.55 13.12 4.15
CA THR A 60 -4.50 14.16 4.13
C THR A 60 -4.19 14.65 2.72
N LYS A 61 -4.65 13.94 1.70
CA LYS A 61 -4.57 14.34 0.30
C LYS A 61 -5.94 14.75 -0.22
N ASP A 62 -6.02 15.95 -0.77
CA ASP A 62 -7.23 16.46 -1.41
C ASP A 62 -7.62 15.65 -2.64
N TRP A 63 -8.91 15.48 -2.84
CA TRP A 63 -9.48 14.86 -4.02
C TRP A 63 -10.76 15.56 -4.44
N THR A 64 -11.19 15.38 -5.67
CA THR A 64 -12.44 15.94 -6.20
C THR A 64 -13.48 14.85 -6.32
N SER A 65 -14.64 15.05 -5.71
CA SER A 65 -15.75 14.09 -5.83
C SER A 65 -16.28 14.07 -7.26
N PRO A 66 -16.28 12.91 -7.94
CA PRO A 66 -16.82 12.81 -9.29
C PRO A 66 -18.37 12.93 -9.33
N VAL A 67 -19.02 12.84 -8.16
CA VAL A 67 -20.48 13.01 -8.04
C VAL A 67 -20.87 14.48 -7.91
N THR A 68 -20.16 15.22 -7.05
CA THR A 68 -20.53 16.61 -6.71
C THR A 68 -19.61 17.65 -7.34
N HIS A 69 -18.52 17.23 -7.99
CA HIS A 69 -17.45 18.06 -8.55
C HIS A 69 -16.80 19.01 -7.53
N GLN A 70 -16.99 18.75 -6.25
CA GLN A 70 -16.42 19.55 -5.16
C GLN A 70 -15.12 18.91 -4.67
N LYS A 71 -14.15 19.77 -4.34
CA LYS A 71 -12.95 19.36 -3.63
C LYS A 71 -13.30 18.87 -2.23
N LYS A 72 -12.68 17.78 -1.84
CA LYS A 72 -12.76 17.18 -0.50
C LYS A 72 -11.43 17.40 0.21
N HIS A 73 -11.50 18.07 1.37
CA HIS A 73 -10.39 18.37 2.24
C HIS A 73 -10.57 17.63 3.56
N GLY A 74 -9.56 16.93 4.04
CA GLY A 74 -9.64 16.18 5.31
C GLY A 74 -10.61 15.01 5.29
N VAL A 75 -10.94 14.47 4.11
CA VAL A 75 -11.93 13.38 3.95
C VAL A 75 -11.27 12.17 3.33
N PRO A 76 -11.20 11.02 4.03
CA PRO A 76 -10.76 9.76 3.45
C PRO A 76 -11.57 9.39 2.21
N LEU A 77 -10.87 9.09 1.10
CA LEU A 77 -11.56 8.76 -0.15
C LEU A 77 -12.14 7.34 -0.11
N TYR A 78 -11.40 6.42 0.51
CA TYR A 78 -11.72 4.99 0.41
C TYR A 78 -12.88 4.56 1.32
N ASP A 79 -13.24 5.34 2.33
CA ASP A 79 -14.33 5.03 3.25
C ASP A 79 -15.66 4.93 2.51
N GLY A 80 -16.31 3.77 2.61
CA GLY A 80 -17.57 3.48 1.93
C GLY A 80 -17.45 3.06 0.47
N THR A 81 -16.27 3.12 -0.16
CA THR A 81 -16.06 2.59 -1.50
C THR A 81 -16.18 1.04 -1.51
N ILE A 82 -16.34 0.48 -2.69
CA ILE A 82 -16.60 -0.96 -2.84
C ILE A 82 -15.57 -1.62 -3.77
N PHE A 83 -15.42 -2.92 -3.64
CA PHE A 83 -14.83 -3.73 -4.70
C PHE A 83 -15.88 -3.92 -5.79
N HIS A 84 -15.79 -3.10 -6.83
CA HIS A 84 -16.78 -3.01 -7.91
C HIS A 84 -16.56 -4.01 -9.04
N ARG A 85 -15.37 -4.63 -9.11
CA ARG A 85 -15.02 -5.67 -10.10
C ARG A 85 -14.26 -6.80 -9.43
N VAL A 86 -14.74 -8.04 -9.57
CA VAL A 86 -14.17 -9.22 -8.94
C VAL A 86 -14.08 -10.38 -9.94
N ILE A 87 -12.89 -10.95 -10.11
CA ILE A 87 -12.65 -12.02 -11.08
C ILE A 87 -11.86 -13.16 -10.43
N PRO A 88 -12.43 -14.37 -10.32
CA PRO A 88 -11.73 -15.55 -9.81
C PRO A 88 -10.49 -15.84 -10.64
N ASN A 89 -9.44 -16.33 -9.98
CA ASN A 89 -8.14 -16.62 -10.59
C ASN A 89 -7.48 -15.41 -11.25
N PHE A 90 -7.84 -14.20 -10.80
CA PHE A 90 -7.23 -12.97 -11.27
C PHE A 90 -7.09 -11.95 -10.11
N MET A 91 -8.12 -11.13 -9.82
CA MET A 91 -8.00 -10.04 -8.85
C MET A 91 -9.36 -9.55 -8.34
N ILE A 92 -9.33 -8.73 -7.29
CA ILE A 92 -10.43 -7.86 -6.88
C ILE A 92 -10.01 -6.40 -7.07
N GLN A 93 -10.89 -5.55 -7.62
CA GLN A 93 -10.60 -4.14 -7.91
C GLN A 93 -11.59 -3.24 -7.18
N GLY A 94 -11.06 -2.20 -6.54
CA GLY A 94 -11.82 -1.21 -5.76
C GLY A 94 -11.18 0.18 -5.79
N GLY A 95 -11.57 1.04 -4.84
CA GLY A 95 -11.00 2.39 -4.71
C GLY A 95 -11.56 3.42 -5.69
N ASP A 96 -12.67 3.11 -6.33
CA ASP A 96 -13.43 4.03 -7.17
C ASP A 96 -14.47 4.77 -6.34
N PRO A 97 -14.42 6.11 -6.22
CA PRO A 97 -15.42 6.89 -5.48
C PRO A 97 -16.83 6.85 -6.09
N LEU A 98 -16.99 6.47 -7.38
CA LEU A 98 -18.29 6.20 -8.01
C LEU A 98 -18.74 4.74 -7.80
N GLY A 99 -17.80 3.81 -7.56
CA GLY A 99 -18.09 2.39 -7.50
C GLY A 99 -18.54 1.77 -8.82
N THR A 100 -18.23 2.37 -9.96
CA THR A 100 -18.62 1.95 -11.32
C THR A 100 -17.45 1.46 -12.16
N GLY A 101 -16.23 1.75 -11.75
CA GLY A 101 -14.99 1.51 -12.50
C GLY A 101 -14.55 2.72 -13.33
N THR A 102 -15.33 3.80 -13.36
CA THR A 102 -15.05 5.00 -14.17
C THR A 102 -14.72 6.24 -13.36
N GLY A 103 -14.83 6.16 -12.02
CA GLY A 103 -14.52 7.28 -11.13
C GLY A 103 -13.02 7.41 -10.89
N ASP A 104 -12.59 8.64 -10.62
CA ASP A 104 -11.21 9.00 -10.28
C ASP A 104 -11.18 10.08 -9.18
N PRO A 105 -10.02 10.37 -8.61
CA PRO A 105 -9.89 11.37 -7.54
C PRO A 105 -9.79 12.82 -8.06
N GLY A 106 -9.95 13.05 -9.37
CA GLY A 106 -9.81 14.35 -10.02
C GLY A 106 -8.38 14.67 -10.46
N TYR A 107 -7.49 13.68 -10.49
CA TYR A 107 -6.11 13.78 -10.98
C TYR A 107 -5.55 12.41 -11.35
N GLN A 108 -4.45 12.42 -12.08
CA GLN A 108 -3.69 11.22 -12.45
C GLN A 108 -2.21 11.40 -12.13
N PHE A 109 -1.48 10.29 -11.98
CA PHE A 109 -0.03 10.28 -11.78
C PHE A 109 0.64 9.14 -12.55
N LYS A 110 1.96 9.30 -12.75
CA LYS A 110 2.78 8.39 -13.56
C LYS A 110 2.95 7.01 -12.95
N ASN A 111 3.19 6.03 -13.80
CA ASN A 111 3.56 4.69 -13.36
C ASN A 111 4.93 4.70 -12.66
N GLU A 112 5.01 3.92 -11.59
CA GLU A 112 6.27 3.56 -10.92
C GLU A 112 6.47 2.06 -11.09
N THR A 113 7.12 1.66 -12.18
CA THR A 113 7.43 0.26 -12.45
C THR A 113 8.87 -0.06 -12.09
N SER A 114 9.09 -1.21 -11.47
CA SER A 114 10.41 -1.71 -11.10
C SER A 114 10.61 -3.11 -11.66
N SER A 115 11.83 -3.40 -12.16
CA SER A 115 12.20 -4.75 -12.61
C SER A 115 12.14 -5.79 -11.49
N ASP A 116 12.27 -5.35 -10.23
CA ASP A 116 12.29 -6.19 -9.04
C ASP A 116 10.87 -6.54 -8.55
N LEU A 117 9.85 -5.75 -8.97
CA LEU A 117 8.46 -5.98 -8.60
C LEU A 117 7.69 -6.58 -9.77
N LYS A 118 7.26 -7.83 -9.59
CA LYS A 118 6.52 -8.59 -10.59
C LYS A 118 5.23 -9.16 -9.98
N PHE A 119 4.26 -9.43 -10.81
CA PHE A 119 3.05 -10.16 -10.43
C PHE A 119 3.33 -11.67 -10.39
N ASP A 120 4.34 -12.07 -9.62
CA ASP A 120 4.87 -13.43 -9.47
C ASP A 120 4.23 -14.25 -8.35
N ARG A 121 3.37 -13.60 -7.56
CA ARG A 121 2.68 -14.21 -6.40
C ARG A 121 1.31 -13.56 -6.16
N PRO A 122 0.42 -14.24 -5.41
CA PRO A 122 -0.85 -13.63 -4.97
C PRO A 122 -0.61 -12.47 -4.01
N GLY A 123 -1.64 -11.64 -3.82
CA GLY A 123 -1.60 -10.53 -2.85
C GLY A 123 -0.83 -9.29 -3.32
N ARG A 124 -0.43 -9.20 -4.58
CA ARG A 124 0.15 -7.97 -5.11
C ARG A 124 -0.91 -6.87 -5.11
N LEU A 125 -0.62 -5.77 -4.39
CA LEU A 125 -1.44 -4.57 -4.34
C LEU A 125 -0.88 -3.58 -5.36
N ALA A 126 -1.71 -3.20 -6.36
CA ALA A 126 -1.29 -2.37 -7.48
C ALA A 126 -2.38 -1.39 -7.91
N TYR A 127 -1.99 -0.27 -8.53
CA TYR A 127 -2.95 0.66 -9.12
C TYR A 127 -3.56 0.11 -10.38
N ALA A 128 -4.89 0.27 -10.51
CA ALA A 128 -5.57 0.13 -11.79
C ALA A 128 -5.37 1.41 -12.60
N ASN A 129 -5.23 1.25 -13.92
CA ASN A 129 -5.06 2.36 -14.84
C ASN A 129 -5.81 2.11 -16.18
N ALA A 130 -5.99 3.15 -16.98
CA ALA A 130 -6.58 3.11 -18.32
C ALA A 130 -5.51 3.25 -19.43
N GLY A 131 -4.28 2.88 -19.12
CA GLY A 131 -3.09 3.01 -19.96
C GLY A 131 -1.94 3.63 -19.18
N PRO A 132 -0.76 3.78 -19.77
CA PRO A 132 0.42 4.32 -19.09
C PRO A 132 0.13 5.68 -18.44
N ASP A 133 0.62 5.87 -17.21
CA ASP A 133 0.60 7.15 -16.50
C ASP A 133 -0.80 7.70 -16.17
N THR A 134 -1.81 6.82 -16.06
CA THR A 134 -3.19 7.20 -15.70
C THR A 134 -3.63 6.64 -14.35
N ASN A 135 -2.70 6.46 -13.40
CA ASN A 135 -3.04 6.03 -12.05
C ASN A 135 -3.84 7.11 -11.32
N GLY A 136 -4.86 6.71 -10.59
CA GLY A 136 -5.70 7.60 -9.78
C GLY A 136 -5.88 7.10 -8.35
N SER A 137 -7.10 6.74 -7.97
CA SER A 137 -7.42 6.13 -6.68
C SER A 137 -7.71 4.64 -6.76
N GLN A 138 -8.10 4.12 -7.94
CA GLN A 138 -8.47 2.73 -8.09
C GLN A 138 -7.25 1.81 -7.95
N PHE A 139 -7.43 0.72 -7.21
CA PHE A 139 -6.41 -0.30 -6.98
C PHE A 139 -7.00 -1.70 -7.12
N PHE A 140 -6.13 -2.69 -7.29
CA PHE A 140 -6.50 -4.10 -7.27
C PHE A 140 -5.54 -4.92 -6.41
N ILE A 141 -6.05 -6.06 -5.94
CA ILE A 141 -5.26 -7.06 -5.21
C ILE A 141 -5.36 -8.37 -5.97
N THR A 142 -4.21 -8.95 -6.35
CA THR A 142 -4.18 -10.20 -7.12
C THR A 142 -4.53 -11.40 -6.24
N GLU A 143 -5.32 -12.31 -6.78
CA GLU A 143 -5.64 -13.61 -6.14
C GLU A 143 -4.55 -14.66 -6.41
N VAL A 144 -3.92 -14.57 -7.57
CA VAL A 144 -2.91 -15.52 -8.09
C VAL A 144 -1.76 -14.76 -8.74
N PRO A 145 -0.62 -15.41 -9.02
CA PRO A 145 0.39 -14.83 -9.91
C PRO A 145 -0.22 -14.49 -11.28
N TYR A 146 0.14 -13.31 -11.83
CA TYR A 146 -0.39 -12.88 -13.13
C TYR A 146 0.68 -12.12 -13.95
N PRO A 147 1.69 -12.83 -14.49
CA PRO A 147 2.88 -12.21 -15.10
C PRO A 147 2.61 -11.31 -16.31
N SER A 148 1.46 -11.46 -17.00
CA SER A 148 1.09 -10.60 -18.12
C SER A 148 0.85 -9.13 -17.74
N LEU A 149 0.71 -8.83 -16.43
CA LEU A 149 0.58 -7.46 -15.92
C LEU A 149 1.94 -6.77 -15.68
N ASN A 150 3.05 -7.51 -15.77
CA ASN A 150 4.37 -6.96 -15.48
C ASN A 150 4.70 -5.76 -16.38
N GLY A 151 5.22 -4.69 -15.76
CA GLY A 151 5.61 -3.46 -16.45
C GLY A 151 4.46 -2.52 -16.83
N GLY A 152 3.19 -2.95 -16.74
CA GLY A 152 2.02 -2.13 -17.07
C GLY A 152 1.40 -1.40 -15.89
N TYR A 153 1.71 -1.82 -14.67
CA TYR A 153 1.02 -1.34 -13.47
C TYR A 153 2.01 -1.05 -12.34
N THR A 154 1.70 -0.04 -11.54
CA THR A 154 2.45 0.31 -10.33
C THR A 154 2.10 -0.66 -9.22
N ILE A 155 2.98 -1.61 -8.90
CA ILE A 155 2.88 -2.42 -7.69
C ILE A 155 3.40 -1.58 -6.53
N PHE A 156 2.56 -1.30 -5.55
CA PHE A 156 2.92 -0.47 -4.41
C PHE A 156 2.80 -1.17 -3.06
N GLY A 157 2.43 -2.47 -3.05
CA GLY A 157 2.35 -3.24 -1.82
C GLY A 157 2.20 -4.75 -2.01
N GLN A 158 2.24 -5.46 -0.89
CA GLN A 158 2.04 -6.90 -0.78
C GLN A 158 1.17 -7.21 0.42
N CYS A 159 0.04 -7.87 0.19
CA CYS A 159 -0.83 -8.37 1.24
C CYS A 159 -0.35 -9.74 1.73
N ASP A 160 -0.56 -10.04 3.01
CA ASP A 160 -0.22 -11.31 3.63
C ASP A 160 -1.13 -12.47 3.18
N ASP A 161 -0.78 -13.70 3.54
CA ASP A 161 -1.50 -14.90 3.12
C ASP A 161 -2.93 -14.95 3.70
N ALA A 162 -3.16 -14.43 4.91
CA ALA A 162 -4.49 -14.35 5.51
C ALA A 162 -5.38 -13.40 4.68
N SER A 163 -4.83 -12.28 4.24
CA SER A 163 -5.51 -11.34 3.35
C SER A 163 -5.80 -11.94 1.98
N VAL A 164 -4.87 -12.73 1.43
CA VAL A 164 -5.08 -13.45 0.15
C VAL A 164 -6.26 -14.42 0.26
N ALA A 165 -6.48 -15.06 1.41
CA ALA A 165 -7.65 -15.90 1.62
C ALA A 165 -8.96 -15.10 1.52
N ILE A 166 -9.01 -13.88 2.07
CA ILE A 166 -10.15 -12.96 1.93
C ILE A 166 -10.31 -12.51 0.48
N VAL A 167 -9.22 -12.15 -0.22
CA VAL A 167 -9.26 -11.82 -1.65
C VAL A 167 -9.88 -12.95 -2.46
N LYS A 168 -9.49 -14.20 -2.21
CA LYS A 168 -10.07 -15.39 -2.86
C LYS A 168 -11.57 -15.53 -2.61
N GLN A 169 -12.01 -15.26 -1.40
CA GLN A 169 -13.42 -15.31 -1.03
C GLN A 169 -14.21 -14.23 -1.79
N ILE A 170 -13.70 -13.00 -1.84
CA ILE A 170 -14.34 -11.89 -2.55
C ILE A 170 -14.36 -12.14 -4.06
N ALA A 171 -13.26 -12.61 -4.65
CA ALA A 171 -13.14 -12.86 -6.09
C ALA A 171 -14.16 -13.89 -6.60
N ARG A 172 -14.65 -14.78 -5.72
CA ARG A 172 -15.62 -15.85 -6.05
C ARG A 172 -17.07 -15.50 -5.74
N MET A 173 -17.35 -14.27 -5.34
CA MET A 173 -18.73 -13.82 -5.13
C MET A 173 -19.52 -13.86 -6.44
N GLY A 174 -20.82 -14.11 -6.34
CA GLY A 174 -21.73 -14.03 -7.50
C GLY A 174 -21.68 -12.64 -8.12
N ARG A 175 -21.50 -12.59 -9.46
CA ARG A 175 -21.30 -11.36 -10.22
C ARG A 175 -22.05 -11.39 -11.54
N ASP A 176 -22.25 -10.21 -12.11
CA ASP A 176 -22.84 -10.05 -13.46
C ASP A 176 -21.82 -10.30 -14.59
N SER A 177 -22.25 -10.10 -15.82
CA SER A 177 -21.40 -10.24 -17.02
C SER A 177 -20.29 -9.20 -17.14
N ASN A 178 -20.34 -8.12 -16.35
CA ASN A 178 -19.30 -7.09 -16.26
C ASN A 178 -18.39 -7.28 -15.06
N ASP A 179 -18.40 -8.47 -14.45
CA ASP A 179 -17.65 -8.83 -13.25
C ASP A 179 -18.01 -8.01 -12.00
N ARG A 180 -19.17 -7.32 -12.01
CA ARG A 180 -19.64 -6.57 -10.84
C ARG A 180 -20.35 -7.52 -9.87
N PRO A 181 -19.92 -7.59 -8.60
CA PRO A 181 -20.56 -8.47 -7.64
C PRO A 181 -21.99 -8.02 -7.33
N PHE A 182 -22.93 -8.98 -7.24
CA PHE A 182 -24.32 -8.68 -6.88
C PHE A 182 -24.46 -8.12 -5.45
N ARG A 183 -23.50 -8.45 -4.58
CA ARG A 183 -23.39 -7.93 -3.21
C ARG A 183 -21.95 -7.43 -2.98
N PRO A 184 -21.64 -6.20 -3.40
CA PRO A 184 -20.28 -5.69 -3.27
C PRO A 184 -19.79 -5.64 -1.83
N VAL A 185 -18.55 -6.05 -1.62
CA VAL A 185 -17.84 -5.84 -0.36
C VAL A 185 -17.46 -4.37 -0.26
N LYS A 186 -17.80 -3.75 0.86
CA LYS A 186 -17.50 -2.35 1.16
C LYS A 186 -16.22 -2.23 1.98
N ILE A 187 -15.40 -1.24 1.68
CA ILE A 187 -14.30 -0.79 2.52
C ILE A 187 -14.91 0.09 3.62
N ASN A 188 -14.79 -0.34 4.86
CA ASN A 188 -15.25 0.44 6.02
C ASN A 188 -14.27 1.58 6.30
N HIS A 189 -12.98 1.26 6.38
CA HIS A 189 -11.90 2.21 6.62
C HIS A 189 -10.54 1.58 6.26
N ILE A 190 -9.55 2.41 5.96
CA ILE A 190 -8.15 1.98 5.80
C ILE A 190 -7.31 2.69 6.85
N THR A 191 -6.73 1.91 7.77
CA THR A 191 -5.79 2.42 8.77
C THR A 191 -4.37 2.24 8.25
N ILE A 192 -3.54 3.27 8.37
CA ILE A 192 -2.11 3.21 8.03
C ILE A 192 -1.31 3.11 9.33
N GLU A 193 -0.60 2.02 9.49
CA GLU A 193 0.39 1.85 10.53
C GLU A 193 1.72 2.33 9.98
N HIS A 194 2.12 3.55 10.36
CA HIS A 194 3.40 4.12 9.96
C HIS A 194 4.52 3.35 10.65
N GLY A 195 5.48 2.85 9.88
CA GLY A 195 6.65 2.16 10.40
C GLY A 195 7.48 3.07 11.30
N GLY A 196 7.13 3.13 12.55
CA GLY A 196 7.83 3.84 13.62
C GLY A 196 8.24 2.84 14.69
N SER A 197 9.37 3.07 15.30
CA SER A 197 9.93 2.30 16.42
C SER A 197 8.82 1.77 17.35
N ALA A 198 8.70 0.45 17.43
CA ALA A 198 7.82 -0.18 18.40
C ALA A 198 8.14 0.41 19.79
N THR A 199 7.24 1.21 20.31
CA THR A 199 7.27 1.62 21.71
C THR A 199 7.10 0.32 22.51
N LYS A 200 8.21 -0.21 23.02
CA LYS A 200 8.18 -1.31 23.99
C LYS A 200 7.34 -0.83 25.16
N THR A 201 6.10 -1.27 25.21
CA THR A 201 5.31 -1.20 26.45
C THR A 201 6.04 -2.05 27.46
N SER A 202 6.83 -1.41 28.31
CA SER A 202 7.46 -2.00 29.48
C SER A 202 6.33 -2.52 30.37
N ALA A 203 6.16 -3.83 30.41
CA ALA A 203 5.43 -4.47 31.49
C ALA A 203 6.21 -4.22 32.78
N ALA A 204 5.77 -3.20 33.51
CA ALA A 204 6.28 -2.93 34.85
C ALA A 204 5.94 -4.12 35.76
N ASN A 205 6.97 -4.77 36.21
CA ASN A 205 7.00 -5.74 37.28
C ASN A 205 6.21 -5.25 38.51
N ALA A 206 5.13 -5.91 38.84
CA ALA A 206 4.52 -5.81 40.13
C ALA A 206 5.04 -7.00 40.99
N THR A 207 6.21 -6.81 41.57
CA THR A 207 6.63 -7.58 42.71
C THR A 207 6.31 -6.77 43.97
N SER A 208 5.41 -7.23 44.79
CA SER A 208 5.37 -6.86 46.21
C SER A 208 4.77 -7.99 47.04
N LYS A 209 5.58 -8.46 47.88
CA LYS A 209 5.37 -8.94 49.25
C LYS A 209 4.03 -9.61 49.56
#